data_87010371b2754cee4d49ce8ac85fcd68
#
_entry.id   87010371b2754cee4d49ce8ac85fcd68
#
_cell.length_a   1.000
_cell.length_b   1.000
_cell.length_c   1.000
_cell.angle_alpha   90.00
_cell.angle_beta   90.00
_cell.angle_gamma   90.00
#
_symmetry.space_group_name_H-M   'P 1'
#
loop_
_entity.id
_entity.type
_entity.pdbx_description
1 polymer ?
#
loop_
_entity_poly.entity_id
_entity_poly.type
_entity_poly.pdbx_seq_one_letter_code
_entity_poly.pdbx_strand_id
1 'polypeptide(L)'
;EESIKFGIVGAIRHPQVNNDSVNYSKAPWAEQPTQMISYVSCHDDMCLVDRLKASIPGITPVELAKLDKLAQTAVFTSQGVPFIYAGEEVMRDKKGVHNSFESPDSINAIDWRRKAEHADVFAYYKGLIQLRKKHPAFRMGDADLVRKHLEFLPVDGSNVVVYRLKENANGDAWGDIILVLNARKEPAKLTVPEGKYTVVCKDGFINEQGLGTLYGPEVVVPAQSALIMYK
;
A
#
# COMPACT_ATOMS: atom_id res chain seq x y z
N GLU A 1 -8.37 -5.81 -8.84
CA GLU A 1 -8.43 -4.57 -8.04
C GLU A 1 -9.41 -4.69 -6.86
N GLU A 2 -10.53 -5.41 -7.02
CA GLU A 2 -11.57 -5.47 -5.97
C GLU A 2 -11.06 -6.03 -4.64
N SER A 3 -10.17 -7.04 -4.67
CA SER A 3 -9.54 -7.56 -3.44
C SER A 3 -8.66 -6.51 -2.74
N ILE A 4 -8.01 -5.64 -3.52
CA ILE A 4 -7.22 -4.52 -2.97
C ILE A 4 -8.16 -3.47 -2.36
N LYS A 5 -9.22 -3.08 -3.06
CA LYS A 5 -10.24 -2.16 -2.54
C LYS A 5 -10.85 -2.69 -1.24
N PHE A 6 -11.19 -3.97 -1.21
CA PHE A 6 -11.73 -4.65 -0.03
C PHE A 6 -10.76 -4.57 1.17
N GLY A 7 -9.46 -4.79 0.93
CA GLY A 7 -8.43 -4.60 1.94
C GLY A 7 -8.29 -3.15 2.40
N ILE A 8 -8.31 -2.19 1.46
CA ILE A 8 -8.19 -0.76 1.75
C ILE A 8 -9.30 -0.29 2.70
N VAL A 9 -10.53 -0.74 2.51
CA VAL A 9 -11.66 -0.37 3.40
C VAL A 9 -11.70 -1.15 4.71
N GLY A 10 -10.76 -2.08 4.95
CA GLY A 10 -10.73 -2.88 6.18
C GLY A 10 -11.80 -3.96 6.25
N ALA A 11 -12.10 -4.61 5.12
CA ALA A 11 -13.06 -5.71 4.96
C ALA A 11 -14.51 -5.38 5.39
N ILE A 12 -14.84 -4.12 5.56
CA ILE A 12 -16.21 -3.67 5.85
C ILE A 12 -17.06 -3.61 4.58
N ARG A 13 -18.37 -3.54 4.74
CA ARG A 13 -19.28 -3.23 3.63
C ARG A 13 -19.05 -1.80 3.14
N HIS A 14 -18.69 -1.66 1.86
CA HIS A 14 -18.49 -0.37 1.21
C HIS A 14 -19.21 -0.34 -0.14
N PRO A 15 -19.92 0.75 -0.50
CA PRO A 15 -20.77 0.79 -1.70
C PRO A 15 -19.99 0.65 -3.01
N GLN A 16 -18.70 1.01 -3.02
CA GLN A 16 -17.83 0.93 -4.20
C GLN A 16 -16.96 -0.34 -4.25
N VAL A 17 -17.21 -1.35 -3.42
CA VAL A 17 -16.54 -2.64 -3.45
C VAL A 17 -17.50 -3.73 -3.94
N ASN A 18 -17.17 -4.32 -5.09
CA ASN A 18 -17.91 -5.45 -5.62
C ASN A 18 -17.40 -6.75 -4.98
N ASN A 19 -18.10 -7.22 -3.94
CA ASN A 19 -17.70 -8.42 -3.20
C ASN A 19 -17.69 -9.69 -4.05
N ASP A 20 -18.52 -9.79 -5.09
CA ASP A 20 -18.54 -10.96 -5.97
C ASP A 20 -17.21 -11.14 -6.73
N SER A 21 -16.50 -10.04 -6.94
CA SER A 21 -15.19 -10.01 -7.61
C SER A 21 -14.00 -10.05 -6.64
N VAL A 22 -14.24 -10.07 -5.32
CA VAL A 22 -13.17 -10.24 -4.32
C VAL A 22 -12.72 -11.71 -4.31
N ASN A 23 -11.41 -11.94 -4.31
CA ASN A 23 -10.85 -13.28 -4.12
C ASN A 23 -11.15 -13.75 -2.70
N TYR A 24 -11.37 -15.00 -2.44
CA TYR A 24 -11.55 -15.64 -1.13
C TYR A 24 -12.75 -15.18 -0.27
N SER A 25 -13.11 -13.89 -0.27
CA SER A 25 -14.21 -13.34 0.56
C SER A 25 -15.29 -12.74 -0.29
N LYS A 26 -16.42 -13.45 -0.48
CA LYS A 26 -17.55 -12.99 -1.32
C LYS A 26 -18.53 -12.09 -0.55
N ALA A 27 -18.25 -11.77 0.70
CA ALA A 27 -19.02 -10.86 1.53
C ALA A 27 -18.11 -10.09 2.49
N PRO A 28 -18.52 -8.88 2.91
CA PRO A 28 -17.86 -8.20 4.01
C PRO A 28 -17.99 -9.05 5.28
N TRP A 29 -16.91 -9.18 6.04
CA TRP A 29 -16.91 -9.95 7.27
C TRP A 29 -16.57 -9.11 8.51
N ALA A 30 -16.04 -7.91 8.31
CA ALA A 30 -15.76 -6.97 9.39
C ALA A 30 -16.92 -5.98 9.55
N GLU A 31 -17.33 -5.74 10.78
CA GLU A 31 -18.26 -4.66 11.13
C GLU A 31 -17.52 -3.33 11.25
N GLN A 32 -16.27 -3.38 11.73
CA GLN A 32 -15.38 -2.24 11.89
C GLN A 32 -14.01 -2.53 11.26
N PRO A 33 -13.32 -1.53 10.68
CA PRO A 33 -12.02 -1.73 10.04
C PRO A 33 -10.96 -2.31 10.99
N THR A 34 -11.08 -2.03 12.28
CA THR A 34 -10.16 -2.52 13.32
C THR A 34 -10.21 -4.03 13.56
N GLN A 35 -11.17 -4.73 12.97
CA GLN A 35 -11.27 -6.19 13.00
C GLN A 35 -10.42 -6.86 11.91
N MET A 36 -9.91 -6.09 10.95
CA MET A 36 -9.05 -6.59 9.88
C MET A 36 -7.58 -6.31 10.16
N ILE A 37 -6.73 -7.32 9.96
CA ILE A 37 -5.26 -7.18 9.91
C ILE A 37 -4.84 -7.12 8.43
N SER A 38 -4.23 -6.00 8.03
CA SER A 38 -3.71 -5.77 6.68
C SER A 38 -2.23 -6.12 6.63
N TYR A 39 -1.85 -7.07 5.77
CA TYR A 39 -0.47 -7.51 5.61
C TYR A 39 -0.26 -8.12 4.21
N VAL A 40 0.99 -8.27 3.81
CA VAL A 40 1.40 -8.88 2.54
C VAL A 40 2.08 -10.23 2.73
N SER A 41 2.71 -10.46 3.86
CA SER A 41 3.25 -11.76 4.27
C SER A 41 3.35 -11.89 5.81
N CYS A 42 3.45 -13.11 6.29
CA CYS A 42 3.64 -13.43 7.70
C CYS A 42 4.67 -14.56 7.86
N HIS A 43 4.71 -15.22 9.02
CA HIS A 43 5.63 -16.34 9.26
C HIS A 43 5.28 -17.60 8.46
N ASP A 44 4.02 -17.77 8.09
CA ASP A 44 3.54 -18.84 7.21
C ASP A 44 3.73 -18.45 5.74
N ASP A 45 3.85 -19.44 4.88
CA ASP A 45 4.06 -19.28 3.44
C ASP A 45 5.36 -18.51 3.08
N MET A 46 5.43 -17.99 1.85
CA MET A 46 6.56 -17.21 1.37
C MET A 46 6.54 -15.81 1.95
N CYS A 47 7.71 -15.29 2.37
CA CYS A 47 7.84 -13.85 2.62
C CYS A 47 7.66 -13.04 1.32
N LEU A 48 7.43 -11.73 1.43
CA LEU A 48 7.08 -10.88 0.30
C LEU A 48 8.08 -10.97 -0.86
N VAL A 49 9.38 -10.90 -0.56
CA VAL A 49 10.45 -10.99 -1.57
C VAL A 49 10.38 -12.30 -2.33
N ASP A 50 10.23 -13.43 -1.64
CA ASP A 50 10.13 -14.75 -2.26
C ASP A 50 8.86 -14.90 -3.08
N ARG A 51 7.73 -14.37 -2.59
CA ARG A 51 6.46 -14.36 -3.31
C ARG A 51 6.55 -13.57 -4.61
N LEU A 52 7.17 -12.39 -4.59
CA LEU A 52 7.37 -11.56 -5.78
C LEU A 52 8.26 -12.26 -6.80
N LYS A 53 9.37 -12.88 -6.36
CA LYS A 53 10.25 -13.67 -7.24
C LYS A 53 9.54 -14.87 -7.87
N ALA A 54 8.73 -15.57 -7.10
CA ALA A 54 7.95 -16.72 -7.58
C ALA A 54 6.85 -16.30 -8.57
N SER A 55 6.22 -15.14 -8.35
CA SER A 55 5.13 -14.63 -9.18
C SER A 55 5.61 -13.98 -10.47
N ILE A 56 6.85 -13.46 -10.50
CA ILE A 56 7.44 -12.75 -11.63
C ILE A 56 8.82 -13.35 -11.94
N PRO A 57 8.89 -14.45 -12.70
CA PRO A 57 10.16 -15.05 -13.08
C PRO A 57 11.07 -14.03 -13.77
N GLY A 58 12.33 -13.92 -13.33
CA GLY A 58 13.29 -12.96 -13.88
C GLY A 58 13.13 -11.52 -13.42
N ILE A 59 12.34 -11.26 -12.38
CA ILE A 59 12.21 -9.92 -11.79
C ILE A 59 13.58 -9.34 -11.45
N THR A 60 13.83 -8.12 -11.85
CA THR A 60 15.08 -7.41 -11.55
C THR A 60 15.09 -6.92 -10.09
N PRO A 61 16.28 -6.73 -9.47
CA PRO A 61 16.35 -6.18 -8.12
C PRO A 61 15.67 -4.81 -7.99
N VAL A 62 15.70 -3.98 -9.02
CA VAL A 62 15.05 -2.67 -9.04
C VAL A 62 13.52 -2.82 -9.04
N GLU A 63 12.97 -3.68 -9.89
CA GLU A 63 11.53 -3.96 -9.93
C GLU A 63 11.06 -4.59 -8.62
N LEU A 64 11.86 -5.50 -8.05
CA LEU A 64 11.56 -6.14 -6.77
C LEU A 64 11.40 -5.10 -5.65
N ALA A 65 12.34 -4.16 -5.54
CA ALA A 65 12.27 -3.08 -4.56
C ALA A 65 11.06 -2.14 -4.80
N LYS A 66 10.73 -1.84 -6.07
CA LYS A 66 9.55 -1.04 -6.42
C LYS A 66 8.25 -1.71 -5.98
N LEU A 67 8.10 -2.99 -6.29
CA LEU A 67 6.88 -3.75 -5.96
C LEU A 67 6.77 -4.02 -4.46
N ASP A 68 7.87 -4.21 -3.75
CA ASP A 68 7.91 -4.29 -2.30
C ASP A 68 7.35 -2.99 -1.68
N LYS A 69 7.89 -1.84 -2.06
CA LYS A 69 7.42 -0.52 -1.62
C LYS A 69 5.94 -0.28 -1.96
N LEU A 70 5.50 -0.67 -3.16
CA LEU A 70 4.11 -0.53 -3.60
C LEU A 70 3.16 -1.38 -2.74
N ALA A 71 3.53 -2.63 -2.47
CA ALA A 71 2.75 -3.56 -1.66
C ALA A 71 2.58 -3.02 -0.22
N GLN A 72 3.67 -2.53 0.38
CA GLN A 72 3.61 -1.94 1.71
C GLN A 72 2.86 -0.61 1.76
N THR A 73 2.88 0.16 0.68
CA THR A 73 2.04 1.36 0.61
C THR A 73 0.57 0.96 0.73
N ALA A 74 0.13 -0.09 0.04
CA ALA A 74 -1.25 -0.57 0.17
C ALA A 74 -1.59 -0.98 1.62
N VAL A 75 -0.67 -1.66 2.33
CA VAL A 75 -0.85 -2.04 3.74
C VAL A 75 -1.00 -0.82 4.64
N PHE A 76 -0.04 0.11 4.57
CA PHE A 76 0.01 1.26 5.49
C PHE A 76 -1.04 2.33 5.21
N THR A 77 -1.65 2.33 4.04
CA THR A 77 -2.72 3.27 3.67
C THR A 77 -4.12 2.63 3.72
N SER A 78 -4.22 1.34 4.04
CA SER A 78 -5.48 0.65 4.34
C SER A 78 -6.01 0.99 5.72
N GLN A 79 -7.33 0.90 5.92
CA GLN A 79 -8.00 1.29 7.17
C GLN A 79 -7.93 0.23 8.28
N GLY A 80 -7.52 -1.01 7.96
CA GLY A 80 -7.31 -2.08 8.95
C GLY A 80 -6.09 -1.85 9.86
N VAL A 81 -5.80 -2.83 10.71
CA VAL A 81 -4.60 -2.85 11.54
C VAL A 81 -3.41 -3.33 10.69
N PRO A 82 -2.37 -2.52 10.46
CA PRO A 82 -1.23 -2.94 9.66
C PRO A 82 -0.35 -3.91 10.44
N PHE A 83 0.11 -4.95 9.75
CA PHE A 83 1.09 -5.91 10.26
C PHE A 83 2.28 -5.98 9.30
N ILE A 84 3.49 -6.03 9.83
CA ILE A 84 4.74 -6.23 9.09
C ILE A 84 5.40 -7.49 9.61
N TYR A 85 5.74 -8.40 8.71
CA TYR A 85 6.59 -9.52 9.06
C TYR A 85 8.04 -9.04 9.25
N ALA A 86 8.64 -9.36 10.39
CA ALA A 86 9.97 -8.86 10.76
C ALA A 86 11.01 -9.16 9.67
N GLY A 87 11.71 -8.11 9.20
CA GLY A 87 12.70 -8.16 8.13
C GLY A 87 12.17 -7.76 6.75
N GLU A 88 10.86 -7.57 6.55
CA GLU A 88 10.33 -7.06 5.29
C GLU A 88 10.93 -5.69 4.96
N GLU A 89 11.12 -4.84 5.98
CA GLU A 89 11.70 -3.51 5.85
C GLU A 89 13.16 -3.49 5.37
N VAL A 90 13.78 -4.65 5.33
CA VAL A 90 15.13 -4.87 4.78
C VAL A 90 15.13 -5.92 3.66
N MET A 91 13.97 -6.14 3.05
CA MET A 91 13.77 -7.08 1.95
C MET A 91 14.20 -8.51 2.32
N ARG A 92 13.71 -9.02 3.47
CA ARG A 92 13.98 -10.38 3.93
C ARG A 92 13.73 -11.41 2.84
N ASP A 93 14.70 -12.31 2.66
CA ASP A 93 14.73 -13.33 1.63
C ASP A 93 14.96 -14.68 2.28
N LYS A 94 14.02 -15.60 2.14
CA LYS A 94 14.09 -16.97 2.63
C LYS A 94 14.43 -17.96 1.53
N LYS A 95 15.04 -17.48 0.43
CA LYS A 95 15.55 -18.30 -0.69
C LYS A 95 14.47 -19.14 -1.35
N GLY A 96 13.23 -18.66 -1.40
CA GLY A 96 12.09 -19.33 -2.01
C GLY A 96 11.47 -20.44 -1.16
N VAL A 97 11.88 -20.61 0.11
CA VAL A 97 11.29 -21.63 0.99
C VAL A 97 9.86 -21.21 1.34
N HIS A 98 8.92 -22.06 0.94
CA HIS A 98 7.49 -21.79 1.09
C HIS A 98 7.03 -21.81 2.56
N ASN A 99 7.43 -22.86 3.30
CA ASN A 99 7.07 -22.99 4.71
C ASN A 99 8.34 -23.34 5.51
N SER A 100 8.87 -22.33 6.22
CA SER A 100 10.22 -22.38 6.77
C SER A 100 10.28 -22.70 8.27
N PHE A 101 9.18 -23.16 8.90
CA PHE A 101 9.12 -23.31 10.35
C PHE A 101 10.16 -24.30 10.92
N GLU A 102 10.52 -25.35 10.16
CA GLU A 102 11.57 -26.33 10.52
C GLU A 102 12.92 -26.03 9.82
N SER A 103 13.03 -24.93 9.09
CA SER A 103 14.26 -24.61 8.37
C SER A 103 15.34 -24.07 9.31
N PRO A 104 16.62 -24.28 8.97
CA PRO A 104 17.74 -23.80 9.78
C PRO A 104 17.86 -22.27 9.76
N ASP A 105 18.72 -21.74 10.63
CA ASP A 105 19.02 -20.30 10.73
C ASP A 105 19.48 -19.69 9.39
N SER A 106 20.15 -20.46 8.54
CA SER A 106 20.53 -20.01 7.18
C SER A 106 19.35 -19.59 6.29
N ILE A 107 18.13 -19.99 6.67
CA ILE A 107 16.87 -19.58 6.03
C ILE A 107 16.11 -18.59 6.93
N ASN A 108 16.03 -18.87 8.23
CA ASN A 108 15.14 -18.17 9.15
C ASN A 108 15.77 -16.93 9.82
N ALA A 109 17.08 -16.84 9.96
CA ALA A 109 17.72 -15.66 10.54
C ALA A 109 17.51 -14.42 9.68
N ILE A 110 17.32 -13.28 10.34
CA ILE A 110 17.26 -11.98 9.65
C ILE A 110 18.69 -11.49 9.43
N ASP A 111 19.09 -11.35 8.18
CA ASP A 111 20.38 -10.76 7.84
C ASP A 111 20.32 -9.21 7.92
N TRP A 112 20.73 -8.66 9.05
CA TRP A 112 20.69 -7.21 9.30
C TRP A 112 21.64 -6.39 8.43
N ARG A 113 22.60 -7.01 7.71
CA ARG A 113 23.46 -6.32 6.73
C ARG A 113 22.63 -5.78 5.58
N ARG A 114 21.53 -6.45 5.25
CA ARG A 114 20.57 -6.02 4.24
C ARG A 114 19.97 -4.64 4.51
N LYS A 115 19.97 -4.16 5.74
CA LYS A 115 19.57 -2.79 6.08
C LYS A 115 20.43 -1.74 5.40
N ALA A 116 21.73 -1.98 5.26
CA ALA A 116 22.63 -1.09 4.53
C ALA A 116 22.47 -1.26 3.01
N GLU A 117 22.26 -2.49 2.54
CA GLU A 117 22.06 -2.81 1.12
C GLU A 117 20.76 -2.25 0.56
N HIS A 118 19.69 -2.22 1.38
CA HIS A 118 18.35 -1.75 1.04
C HIS A 118 17.92 -0.55 1.90
N ALA A 119 18.84 0.37 2.12
CA ALA A 119 18.61 1.55 2.96
C ALA A 119 17.45 2.42 2.46
N ASP A 120 17.21 2.47 1.15
CA ASP A 120 16.11 3.17 0.51
C ASP A 120 14.75 2.52 0.81
N VAL A 121 14.66 1.18 0.83
CA VAL A 121 13.46 0.45 1.22
C VAL A 121 13.18 0.66 2.70
N PHE A 122 14.19 0.52 3.58
CA PHE A 122 14.05 0.79 4.99
C PHE A 122 13.57 2.22 5.28
N ALA A 123 14.13 3.22 4.60
CA ALA A 123 13.71 4.61 4.73
C ALA A 123 12.25 4.81 4.27
N TYR A 124 11.83 4.12 3.21
CA TYR A 124 10.47 4.16 2.71
C TYR A 124 9.46 3.61 3.72
N TYR A 125 9.71 2.43 4.31
CA TYR A 125 8.87 1.86 5.38
C TYR A 125 8.76 2.80 6.58
N LYS A 126 9.88 3.36 7.01
CA LYS A 126 9.91 4.37 8.08
C LYS A 126 9.01 5.56 7.73
N GLY A 127 9.06 6.03 6.49
CA GLY A 127 8.21 7.12 5.99
C GLY A 127 6.72 6.76 6.03
N LEU A 128 6.34 5.56 5.57
CA LEU A 128 4.95 5.09 5.63
C LEU A 128 4.42 5.01 7.06
N ILE A 129 5.23 4.47 7.98
CA ILE A 129 4.88 4.41 9.41
C ILE A 129 4.66 5.82 9.98
N GLN A 130 5.54 6.76 9.63
CA GLN A 130 5.41 8.15 10.08
C GLN A 130 4.15 8.81 9.54
N LEU A 131 3.85 8.67 8.24
CA LEU A 131 2.62 9.18 7.64
C LEU A 131 1.39 8.63 8.36
N ARG A 132 1.31 7.30 8.52
CA ARG A 132 0.16 6.68 9.18
C ARG A 132 0.00 7.12 10.64
N LYS A 133 1.09 7.32 11.37
CA LYS A 133 1.05 7.81 12.77
C LYS A 133 0.57 9.25 12.87
N LYS A 134 0.99 10.12 11.96
CA LYS A 134 0.67 11.56 11.98
C LYS A 134 -0.69 11.88 11.38
N HIS A 135 -1.11 11.12 10.38
CA HIS A 135 -2.33 11.37 9.63
C HIS A 135 -3.45 10.38 10.01
N PRO A 136 -4.41 10.81 10.84
CA PRO A 136 -5.51 9.96 11.28
C PRO A 136 -6.43 9.51 10.13
N ALA A 137 -6.43 10.17 8.98
CA ALA A 137 -7.13 9.74 7.78
C ALA A 137 -6.77 8.32 7.33
N PHE A 138 -5.53 7.86 7.57
CA PHE A 138 -5.09 6.50 7.22
C PHE A 138 -5.50 5.42 8.24
N ARG A 139 -6.21 5.78 9.30
CA ARG A 139 -6.56 4.87 10.40
C ARG A 139 -7.93 5.18 11.00
N MET A 140 -8.92 5.35 10.13
CA MET A 140 -10.31 5.46 10.54
C MET A 140 -10.76 4.13 11.17
N GLY A 141 -11.08 4.15 12.46
CA GLY A 141 -11.47 2.95 13.20
C GLY A 141 -12.96 2.63 13.13
N ASP A 142 -13.73 3.50 12.49
CA ASP A 142 -15.19 3.43 12.39
C ASP A 142 -15.62 3.24 10.92
N ALA A 143 -16.52 2.30 10.70
CA ALA A 143 -16.99 1.95 9.36
C ALA A 143 -17.81 3.07 8.69
N ASP A 144 -18.54 3.88 9.45
CA ASP A 144 -19.29 5.00 8.90
C ASP A 144 -18.35 6.13 8.46
N LEU A 145 -17.27 6.37 9.21
CA LEU A 145 -16.22 7.29 8.79
C LEU A 145 -15.57 6.83 7.48
N VAL A 146 -15.26 5.54 7.33
CA VAL A 146 -14.69 5.01 6.09
C VAL A 146 -15.67 5.19 4.94
N ARG A 147 -16.94 4.81 5.11
CA ARG A 147 -17.98 4.99 4.07
C ARG A 147 -18.19 6.44 3.66
N LYS A 148 -18.05 7.36 4.59
CA LYS A 148 -18.23 8.80 4.35
C LYS A 148 -17.02 9.43 3.65
N HIS A 149 -15.82 9.11 4.09
CA HIS A 149 -14.62 9.85 3.73
C HIS A 149 -13.74 9.14 2.69
N LEU A 150 -13.84 7.82 2.53
CA LEU A 150 -13.08 7.08 1.52
C LEU A 150 -13.91 6.90 0.25
N GLU A 151 -13.34 7.30 -0.89
CA GLU A 151 -13.96 7.22 -2.20
C GLU A 151 -12.98 6.67 -3.22
N PHE A 152 -13.36 5.61 -3.94
CA PHE A 152 -12.57 5.13 -5.07
C PHE A 152 -12.89 5.95 -6.32
N LEU A 153 -11.85 6.43 -6.99
CA LEU A 153 -11.99 7.18 -8.23
C LEU A 153 -11.93 6.23 -9.44
N PRO A 154 -12.67 6.53 -10.52
CA PRO A 154 -12.65 5.71 -11.72
C PRO A 154 -11.28 5.72 -12.38
N VAL A 155 -10.90 4.59 -12.95
CA VAL A 155 -9.65 4.40 -13.68
C VAL A 155 -9.90 3.59 -14.93
N ASP A 156 -9.33 4.02 -16.06
CA ASP A 156 -9.37 3.25 -17.30
C ASP A 156 -8.32 2.12 -17.28
N GLY A 157 -8.75 0.93 -17.64
CA GLY A 157 -7.92 -0.27 -17.68
C GLY A 157 -7.68 -0.88 -16.29
N SER A 158 -6.75 -1.84 -16.22
CA SER A 158 -6.49 -2.68 -15.05
C SER A 158 -5.19 -2.33 -14.32
N ASN A 159 -4.96 -2.98 -13.17
CA ASN A 159 -3.74 -2.89 -12.36
C ASN A 159 -3.43 -1.50 -11.78
N VAL A 160 -4.44 -0.67 -11.60
CA VAL A 160 -4.35 0.59 -10.89
C VAL A 160 -5.53 0.74 -9.94
N VAL A 161 -5.27 1.19 -8.73
CA VAL A 161 -6.31 1.60 -7.78
C VAL A 161 -6.07 3.04 -7.39
N VAL A 162 -7.12 3.87 -7.50
CA VAL A 162 -7.10 5.26 -7.08
C VAL A 162 -8.18 5.47 -6.04
N TYR A 163 -7.83 6.11 -4.94
CA TYR A 163 -8.81 6.49 -3.94
C TYR A 163 -8.48 7.80 -3.28
N ARG A 164 -9.49 8.40 -2.71
CA ARG A 164 -9.45 9.69 -2.05
C ARG A 164 -9.90 9.54 -0.60
N LEU A 165 -9.21 10.20 0.31
CA LEU A 165 -9.66 10.44 1.67
C LEU A 165 -10.03 11.93 1.73
N LYS A 166 -11.31 12.24 1.82
CA LYS A 166 -11.86 13.58 1.61
C LYS A 166 -12.35 14.23 2.90
N GLU A 167 -12.49 15.55 2.88
CA GLU A 167 -13.17 16.33 3.92
C GLU A 167 -12.50 16.16 5.29
N ASN A 168 -11.19 16.33 5.36
CA ASN A 168 -10.42 16.19 6.61
C ASN A 168 -10.74 14.87 7.34
N ALA A 169 -10.68 13.75 6.61
CA ALA A 169 -11.04 12.41 7.09
C ALA A 169 -10.48 12.15 8.50
N ASN A 170 -11.36 11.71 9.41
CA ASN A 170 -11.02 11.43 10.80
C ASN A 170 -10.33 12.61 11.54
N GLY A 171 -10.64 13.84 11.16
CA GLY A 171 -10.05 15.05 11.74
C GLY A 171 -8.60 15.33 11.30
N ASP A 172 -8.16 14.78 10.16
CA ASP A 172 -6.84 15.04 9.62
C ASP A 172 -6.65 16.51 9.25
N ALA A 173 -5.42 17.00 9.37
CA ALA A 173 -5.05 18.34 8.94
C ALA A 173 -5.07 18.50 7.40
N TRP A 174 -4.89 17.41 6.66
CA TRP A 174 -4.99 17.40 5.20
C TRP A 174 -6.45 17.32 4.76
N GLY A 175 -6.89 18.26 3.93
CA GLY A 175 -8.28 18.37 3.51
C GLY A 175 -8.72 17.20 2.63
N ASP A 176 -7.97 16.98 1.57
CA ASP A 176 -8.13 15.86 0.64
C ASP A 176 -6.80 15.19 0.39
N ILE A 177 -6.78 13.86 0.47
CA ILE A 177 -5.62 13.04 0.18
C ILE A 177 -5.95 12.13 -1.00
N ILE A 178 -5.17 12.21 -2.07
CA ILE A 178 -5.29 11.31 -3.22
C ILE A 178 -4.19 10.26 -3.13
N LEU A 179 -4.58 9.01 -3.28
CA LEU A 179 -3.68 7.87 -3.28
C LEU A 179 -3.83 7.08 -4.57
N VAL A 180 -2.71 6.74 -5.17
CA VAL A 180 -2.65 5.91 -6.37
C VAL A 180 -1.70 4.74 -6.12
N LEU A 181 -2.16 3.54 -6.44
CA LEU A 181 -1.36 2.33 -6.48
C LEU A 181 -1.29 1.88 -7.94
N ASN A 182 -0.17 2.14 -8.60
CA ASN A 182 0.06 1.75 -10.00
C ASN A 182 0.94 0.50 -10.06
N ALA A 183 0.34 -0.65 -10.35
CA ALA A 183 1.06 -1.90 -10.55
C ALA A 183 1.43 -2.19 -12.02
N ARG A 184 1.10 -1.29 -12.95
CA ARG A 184 1.46 -1.42 -14.38
C ARG A 184 2.97 -1.31 -14.57
N LYS A 185 3.47 -1.93 -15.62
CA LYS A 185 4.86 -1.79 -16.08
C LYS A 185 5.13 -0.48 -16.83
N GLU A 186 4.09 0.30 -17.09
CA GLU A 186 4.12 1.62 -17.72
C GLU A 186 3.54 2.69 -16.77
N PRO A 187 3.88 3.97 -16.98
CA PRO A 187 3.25 5.06 -16.26
C PRO A 187 1.73 5.09 -16.49
N ALA A 188 0.97 5.36 -15.42
CA ALA A 188 -0.47 5.55 -15.50
C ALA A 188 -0.81 7.05 -15.62
N LYS A 189 -1.58 7.41 -16.66
CA LYS A 189 -2.22 8.73 -16.79
C LYS A 189 -3.60 8.66 -16.17
N LEU A 190 -3.90 9.57 -15.27
CA LEU A 190 -5.10 9.51 -14.44
C LEU A 190 -5.74 10.89 -14.35
N THR A 191 -7.07 10.88 -14.16
CA THR A 191 -7.83 12.08 -13.84
C THR A 191 -8.16 12.08 -12.35
N VAL A 192 -7.81 13.17 -11.68
CA VAL A 192 -8.10 13.44 -10.27
C VAL A 192 -8.87 14.74 -10.13
N PRO A 193 -9.50 15.05 -9.00
CA PRO A 193 -10.15 16.34 -8.80
C PRO A 193 -9.18 17.51 -9.04
N GLU A 194 -9.70 18.61 -9.59
CA GLU A 194 -8.91 19.82 -9.80
C GLU A 194 -8.33 20.34 -8.48
N GLY A 195 -7.15 20.90 -8.57
CA GLY A 195 -6.49 21.53 -7.44
C GLY A 195 -4.97 21.51 -7.53
N LYS A 196 -4.37 22.23 -6.60
CA LYS A 196 -2.92 22.21 -6.35
C LYS A 196 -2.66 21.25 -5.22
N TYR A 197 -1.82 20.24 -5.45
CA TYR A 197 -1.50 19.18 -4.48
C TYR A 197 -0.03 19.23 -4.09
N THR A 198 0.24 19.07 -2.81
CA THR A 198 1.58 18.74 -2.29
C THR A 198 1.79 17.23 -2.40
N VAL A 199 2.86 16.82 -3.07
CA VAL A 199 3.24 15.40 -3.24
C VAL A 199 4.09 14.97 -2.07
N VAL A 200 3.75 13.88 -1.40
CA VAL A 200 4.49 13.33 -0.26
C VAL A 200 5.04 11.92 -0.49
N CYS A 201 4.50 11.22 -1.49
CA CYS A 201 5.02 9.94 -1.95
C CYS A 201 4.97 9.87 -3.48
N LYS A 202 6.09 9.56 -4.12
CA LYS A 202 6.19 9.39 -5.58
C LYS A 202 7.44 8.60 -5.94
N ASP A 203 7.32 7.68 -6.90
CA ASP A 203 8.44 6.90 -7.49
C ASP A 203 9.39 6.26 -6.46
N GLY A 204 8.80 5.68 -5.40
CA GLY A 204 9.57 5.01 -4.35
C GLY A 204 10.27 5.93 -3.34
N PHE A 205 9.95 7.22 -3.38
CA PHE A 205 10.38 8.21 -2.38
C PHE A 205 9.20 8.67 -1.55
N ILE A 206 9.46 8.97 -0.28
CA ILE A 206 8.47 9.49 0.66
C ILE A 206 9.07 10.60 1.51
N ASN A 207 8.38 11.73 1.59
CA ASN A 207 8.75 12.85 2.45
C ASN A 207 7.49 13.64 2.83
N GLU A 208 7.13 13.61 4.09
CA GLU A 208 5.96 14.33 4.61
C GLU A 208 6.05 15.86 4.42
N GLN A 209 7.27 16.39 4.35
CA GLN A 209 7.50 17.83 4.10
C GLN A 209 7.23 18.21 2.64
N GLY A 210 7.05 17.23 1.77
CA GLY A 210 6.80 17.39 0.35
C GLY A 210 7.98 16.98 -0.54
N LEU A 211 7.62 16.43 -1.70
CA LEU A 211 8.52 16.08 -2.80
C LEU A 211 8.33 17.02 -4.00
N GLY A 212 7.39 17.96 -3.90
CA GLY A 212 7.03 18.88 -4.96
C GLY A 212 5.52 19.07 -5.06
N THR A 213 5.09 19.68 -6.16
CA THR A 213 3.69 20.03 -6.42
C THR A 213 3.20 19.39 -7.72
N LEU A 214 1.96 18.89 -7.71
CA LEU A 214 1.22 18.52 -8.91
C LEU A 214 -0.07 19.32 -9.00
N TYR A 215 -0.56 19.48 -10.21
CA TYR A 215 -1.83 20.15 -10.50
C TYR A 215 -2.78 19.17 -11.19
N GLY A 216 -3.98 19.00 -10.63
CA GLY A 216 -5.06 18.31 -11.32
C GLY A 216 -5.62 19.17 -12.48
N PRO A 217 -6.45 18.57 -13.37
CA PRO A 217 -7.01 17.23 -13.20
C PRO A 217 -6.13 16.08 -13.70
N GLU A 218 -5.13 16.33 -14.56
CA GLU A 218 -4.30 15.26 -15.14
C GLU A 218 -3.02 15.04 -14.32
N VAL A 219 -2.79 13.80 -13.92
CA VAL A 219 -1.57 13.38 -13.21
C VAL A 219 -0.97 12.12 -13.85
N VAL A 220 0.35 12.02 -13.78
CA VAL A 220 1.09 10.84 -14.25
C VAL A 220 1.80 10.19 -13.08
N VAL A 221 1.53 8.89 -12.88
CA VAL A 221 2.14 8.08 -11.83
C VAL A 221 3.11 7.10 -12.46
N PRO A 222 4.39 7.08 -12.06
CA PRO A 222 5.38 6.16 -12.62
C PRO A 222 4.98 4.69 -12.51
N ALA A 223 5.58 3.86 -13.36
CA ALA A 223 5.38 2.42 -13.36
C ALA A 223 5.73 1.79 -12.01
N GLN A 224 4.95 0.81 -11.58
CA GLN A 224 5.19 0.01 -10.37
C GLN A 224 5.49 0.88 -9.14
N SER A 225 4.68 1.91 -8.93
CA SER A 225 4.88 2.86 -7.84
C SER A 225 3.57 3.41 -7.27
N ALA A 226 3.67 4.02 -6.09
CA ALA A 226 2.58 4.74 -5.48
C ALA A 226 2.75 6.26 -5.64
N LEU A 227 1.61 6.97 -5.65
CA LEU A 227 1.54 8.41 -5.46
C LEU A 227 0.66 8.70 -4.25
N ILE A 228 1.14 9.55 -3.34
CA ILE A 228 0.33 10.14 -2.27
C ILE A 228 0.51 11.65 -2.37
N MET A 229 -0.60 12.38 -2.48
CA MET A 229 -0.61 13.84 -2.53
C MET A 229 -1.83 14.39 -1.82
N TYR A 230 -1.74 15.62 -1.32
CA TYR A 230 -2.82 16.24 -0.55
C TYR A 230 -3.00 17.72 -0.88
N LYS A 231 -4.16 18.26 -0.51
CA LYS A 231 -4.49 19.69 -0.48
C LYS A 231 -5.31 20.05 0.76
#